data_79d01f1caa230702ba9195479c8e66b7
#
_entry.id   79d01f1caa230702ba9195479c8e66b7
#
_cell.length_a   1.000
_cell.length_b   1.000
_cell.length_c   1.000
_cell.angle_alpha   90.00
_cell.angle_beta   90.00
_cell.angle_gamma   90.00
#
_symmetry.space_group_name_H-M   'P 1'
#
loop_
_entity.id
_entity.type
_entity.pdbx_description
1 polymer ?
#
loop_
_entity_poly.entity_id
_entity_poly.type
_entity_poly.pdbx_seq_one_letter_code
_entity_poly.pdbx_strand_id
1 'polypeptide(L)'
;MFKEIHVLGRSQIDELRQIAASAPFVDGRITNPHNKAKQNLQLHDAQAYQKSSNLLLQALMAHEDFRNFAMPVNIAPALLTRYTPGMRYGAHTDNAFIMLQPQGSLRSDLSCTIFLNDPASYEGGALTIQLGTSRMSFKLDAGYAIVYPSDMLHEVEPVTSGERLVGITFIQSRIKDSFQREMLY
;
A
#
# COMPACT_ATOMS: atom_id res chain seq x y z
N MET A 1 -7.65 6.28 -13.26
CA MET A 1 -7.57 7.46 -12.35
C MET A 1 -6.83 7.08 -11.08
N PHE A 2 -6.04 7.99 -10.48
CA PHE A 2 -5.39 7.85 -9.17
C PHE A 2 -6.02 8.83 -8.19
N LYS A 3 -6.02 8.49 -6.90
CA LYS A 3 -6.52 9.39 -5.86
C LYS A 3 -5.50 9.49 -4.72
N GLU A 4 -5.01 10.69 -4.49
CA GLU A 4 -4.21 11.01 -3.32
C GLU A 4 -5.14 11.54 -2.22
N ILE A 5 -4.96 11.03 -0.99
CA ILE A 5 -5.85 11.34 0.14
C ILE A 5 -5.00 11.44 1.41
N HIS A 6 -5.17 12.51 2.19
CA HIS A 6 -4.57 12.62 3.51
C HIS A 6 -5.44 11.89 4.54
N VAL A 7 -5.03 10.67 4.93
CA VAL A 7 -5.86 9.76 5.75
C VAL A 7 -5.43 9.64 7.21
N LEU A 8 -4.18 9.97 7.56
CA LEU A 8 -3.66 9.82 8.92
C LEU A 8 -3.22 11.14 9.52
N GLY A 9 -3.66 11.40 10.75
CA GLY A 9 -3.11 12.47 11.57
C GLY A 9 -1.78 12.09 12.23
N ARG A 10 -1.07 13.07 12.81
CA ARG A 10 0.27 12.90 13.37
C ARG A 10 0.35 11.80 14.43
N SER A 11 -0.61 11.74 15.36
CA SER A 11 -0.62 10.73 16.42
C SER A 11 -0.74 9.30 15.88
N GLN A 12 -1.51 9.10 14.81
CA GLN A 12 -1.66 7.81 14.15
C GLN A 12 -0.38 7.40 13.42
N ILE A 13 0.30 8.35 12.76
CA ILE A 13 1.59 8.14 12.11
C ILE A 13 2.63 7.72 13.15
N ASP A 14 2.73 8.45 14.27
CA ASP A 14 3.68 8.19 15.34
C ASP A 14 3.43 6.80 15.98
N GLU A 15 2.17 6.43 16.19
CA GLU A 15 1.81 5.09 16.68
C GLU A 15 2.21 3.98 15.69
N LEU A 16 1.94 4.14 14.39
CA LEU A 16 2.33 3.17 13.36
C LEU A 16 3.85 3.03 13.25
N ARG A 17 4.59 4.12 13.34
CA ARG A 17 6.06 4.11 13.38
C ARG A 17 6.59 3.40 14.62
N GLN A 18 5.97 3.60 15.78
CA GLN A 18 6.34 2.91 17.03
C GLN A 18 6.07 1.41 16.93
N ILE A 19 4.94 0.99 16.36
CA ILE A 19 4.65 -0.42 16.08
C ILE A 19 5.74 -1.00 15.18
N ALA A 20 6.06 -0.31 14.08
CA ALA A 20 7.09 -0.75 13.15
C ALA A 20 8.50 -0.82 13.78
N ALA A 21 8.82 0.07 14.69
CA ALA A 21 10.12 0.08 15.39
C ALA A 21 10.26 -1.05 16.42
N SER A 22 9.16 -1.49 17.02
CA SER A 22 9.16 -2.49 18.11
C SER A 22 8.92 -3.94 17.67
N ALA A 23 8.44 -4.15 16.43
CA ALA A 23 8.07 -5.48 15.94
C ALA A 23 9.05 -5.99 14.87
N PRO A 24 9.20 -7.34 14.77
CA PRO A 24 10.07 -7.94 13.77
C PRO A 24 9.52 -7.80 12.35
N PHE A 25 10.44 -7.64 11.40
CA PHE A 25 10.16 -7.68 9.97
C PHE A 25 10.93 -8.83 9.33
N VAL A 26 10.30 -9.50 8.38
CA VAL A 26 10.88 -10.61 7.61
C VAL A 26 10.87 -10.31 6.12
N ASP A 27 11.61 -11.11 5.35
CA ASP A 27 11.65 -11.03 3.88
C ASP A 27 10.23 -11.05 3.30
N GLY A 28 9.88 -10.02 2.55
CA GLY A 28 8.54 -9.85 1.97
C GLY A 28 8.15 -10.92 0.93
N ARG A 29 9.11 -11.72 0.47
CA ARG A 29 8.83 -12.88 -0.41
C ARG A 29 8.00 -13.96 0.28
N ILE A 30 7.86 -13.93 1.61
CA ILE A 30 6.97 -14.85 2.34
C ILE A 30 5.53 -14.80 1.82
N THR A 31 5.06 -13.64 1.33
CA THR A 31 3.72 -13.48 0.75
C THR A 31 3.66 -13.67 -0.76
N ASN A 32 4.82 -13.72 -1.44
CA ASN A 32 4.92 -14.00 -2.87
C ASN A 32 6.28 -14.64 -3.20
N PRO A 33 6.47 -15.94 -2.90
CA PRO A 33 7.77 -16.62 -3.00
C PRO A 33 8.34 -16.68 -4.41
N HIS A 34 7.47 -16.64 -5.41
CA HIS A 34 7.86 -16.76 -6.83
C HIS A 34 8.29 -15.45 -7.46
N ASN A 35 8.02 -14.32 -6.82
CA ASN A 35 8.36 -13.00 -7.35
C ASN A 35 9.78 -12.58 -6.95
N LYS A 36 10.75 -12.84 -7.84
CA LYS A 36 12.15 -12.47 -7.64
C LYS A 36 12.40 -10.94 -7.67
N ALA A 37 11.46 -10.17 -8.20
CA ALA A 37 11.55 -8.71 -8.25
C ALA A 37 11.25 -8.05 -6.90
N LYS A 38 10.65 -8.79 -5.94
CA LYS A 38 10.27 -8.29 -4.62
C LYS A 38 11.43 -8.37 -3.64
N GLN A 39 11.94 -7.22 -3.24
CA GLN A 39 13.04 -7.06 -2.28
C GLN A 39 12.61 -6.02 -1.24
N ASN A 40 11.88 -6.45 -0.23
CA ASN A 40 11.41 -5.63 0.87
C ASN A 40 11.24 -6.48 2.14
N LEU A 41 10.92 -5.83 3.25
CA LEU A 41 10.60 -6.46 4.51
C LEU A 41 9.12 -6.24 4.83
N GLN A 42 8.49 -7.22 5.49
CA GLN A 42 7.10 -7.15 5.93
C GLN A 42 7.00 -7.41 7.43
N LEU A 43 6.11 -6.69 8.08
CA LEU A 43 5.81 -6.89 9.50
C LEU A 43 5.39 -8.35 9.76
N HIS A 44 6.04 -8.99 10.74
CA HIS A 44 5.83 -10.42 11.03
C HIS A 44 5.63 -10.65 12.54
N ASP A 45 4.65 -9.98 13.10
CA ASP A 45 4.15 -10.19 14.45
C ASP A 45 2.64 -10.08 14.42
N ALA A 46 1.93 -11.09 14.91
CA ALA A 46 0.47 -11.17 14.78
C ALA A 46 -0.26 -10.02 15.48
N GLN A 47 0.21 -9.62 16.65
CA GLN A 47 -0.41 -8.57 17.46
C GLN A 47 -0.16 -7.18 16.85
N ALA A 48 1.08 -6.91 16.47
CA ALA A 48 1.47 -5.68 15.80
C ALA A 48 0.77 -5.55 14.43
N TYR A 49 0.68 -6.64 13.67
CA TYR A 49 -0.05 -6.70 12.40
C TYR A 49 -1.53 -6.36 12.58
N GLN A 50 -2.20 -7.02 13.53
CA GLN A 50 -3.63 -6.77 13.79
C GLN A 50 -3.87 -5.30 14.20
N LYS A 51 -3.01 -4.77 15.09
CA LYS A 51 -3.13 -3.40 15.59
C LYS A 51 -2.90 -2.38 14.48
N SER A 52 -1.82 -2.50 13.72
CA SER A 52 -1.50 -1.58 12.62
C SER A 52 -2.53 -1.66 11.49
N SER A 53 -2.97 -2.87 11.13
CA SER A 53 -4.01 -3.06 10.13
C SER A 53 -5.32 -2.39 10.52
N ASN A 54 -5.80 -2.60 11.75
CA ASN A 54 -7.04 -1.98 12.23
C ASN A 54 -6.96 -0.45 12.18
N LEU A 55 -5.84 0.14 12.62
CA LEU A 55 -5.64 1.58 12.59
C LEU A 55 -5.67 2.14 11.17
N LEU A 56 -4.97 1.50 10.23
CA LEU A 56 -4.93 1.91 8.82
C LEU A 56 -6.30 1.78 8.15
N LEU A 57 -7.01 0.67 8.38
CA LEU A 57 -8.33 0.44 7.78
C LEU A 57 -9.39 1.39 8.34
N GLN A 58 -9.36 1.67 9.64
CA GLN A 58 -10.26 2.64 10.27
C GLN A 58 -10.04 4.04 9.70
N ALA A 59 -8.77 4.45 9.51
CA ALA A 59 -8.44 5.74 8.94
C ALA A 59 -8.94 5.87 7.48
N LEU A 60 -8.71 4.86 6.65
CA LEU A 60 -9.23 4.82 5.27
C LEU A 60 -10.76 4.91 5.26
N MET A 61 -11.44 4.09 6.06
CA MET A 61 -12.91 4.04 6.08
C MET A 61 -13.55 5.28 6.68
N ALA A 62 -12.87 6.02 7.55
CA ALA A 62 -13.35 7.29 8.08
C ALA A 62 -13.35 8.40 7.01
N HIS A 63 -12.48 8.31 5.98
CA HIS A 63 -12.32 9.35 4.98
C HIS A 63 -13.38 9.26 3.87
N GLU A 64 -14.13 10.33 3.64
CA GLU A 64 -15.21 10.35 2.66
C GLU A 64 -14.71 10.16 1.22
N ASP A 65 -13.65 10.89 0.83
CA ASP A 65 -13.06 10.78 -0.51
C ASP A 65 -12.59 9.35 -0.82
N PHE A 66 -12.06 8.63 0.18
CA PHE A 66 -11.68 7.23 -0.01
C PHE A 66 -12.92 6.36 -0.30
N ARG A 67 -13.98 6.51 0.50
CA ARG A 67 -15.20 5.72 0.30
C ARG A 67 -15.86 6.02 -1.05
N ASN A 68 -15.89 7.28 -1.45
CA ASN A 68 -16.49 7.70 -2.71
C ASN A 68 -15.67 7.23 -3.91
N PHE A 69 -14.33 7.32 -3.85
CA PHE A 69 -13.45 6.88 -4.92
C PHE A 69 -13.37 5.35 -5.03
N ALA A 70 -13.14 4.67 -3.92
CA ALA A 70 -12.91 3.23 -3.93
C ALA A 70 -14.19 2.40 -3.95
N MET A 71 -15.33 2.95 -3.46
CA MET A 71 -16.62 2.25 -3.32
C MET A 71 -16.43 0.84 -2.72
N PRO A 72 -15.78 0.70 -1.53
CA PRO A 72 -15.30 -0.57 -1.04
C PRO A 72 -16.45 -1.51 -0.63
N VAL A 73 -16.36 -2.78 -1.02
CA VAL A 73 -17.16 -3.88 -0.49
C VAL A 73 -16.37 -4.63 0.57
N ASN A 74 -15.12 -4.94 0.24
CA ASN A 74 -14.16 -5.58 1.14
C ASN A 74 -12.79 -4.91 1.00
N ILE A 75 -12.03 -4.87 2.09
CA ILE A 75 -10.65 -4.38 2.12
C ILE A 75 -9.79 -5.46 2.78
N ALA A 76 -8.68 -5.81 2.15
CA ALA A 76 -7.71 -6.74 2.74
C ALA A 76 -7.08 -6.12 3.99
N PRO A 77 -6.71 -6.92 5.00
CA PRO A 77 -5.93 -6.41 6.12
C PRO A 77 -4.66 -5.70 5.64
N ALA A 78 -4.43 -4.49 6.14
CA ALA A 78 -3.29 -3.69 5.73
C ALA A 78 -1.98 -4.23 6.32
N LEU A 79 -0.91 -4.22 5.52
CA LEU A 79 0.39 -4.76 5.89
C LEU A 79 1.44 -3.66 5.90
N LEU A 80 2.16 -3.49 7.01
CA LEU A 80 3.33 -2.62 7.06
C LEU A 80 4.50 -3.24 6.30
N THR A 81 5.05 -2.45 5.40
CA THR A 81 6.15 -2.85 4.52
C THR A 81 7.29 -1.83 4.62
N ARG A 82 8.51 -2.33 4.74
CA ARG A 82 9.74 -1.57 4.94
C ARG A 82 10.71 -1.81 3.79
N TYR A 83 11.34 -0.73 3.33
CA TYR A 83 12.43 -0.76 2.37
C TYR A 83 13.63 -0.01 2.96
N THR A 84 14.78 -0.66 2.99
CA THR A 84 16.08 -0.08 3.39
C THR A 84 16.99 0.04 2.17
N PRO A 85 18.18 0.69 2.27
CA PRO A 85 19.06 0.86 1.13
C PRO A 85 19.36 -0.42 0.37
N GLY A 86 19.21 -0.37 -0.96
CA GLY A 86 19.32 -1.50 -1.89
C GLY A 86 18.00 -2.24 -2.15
N MET A 87 16.97 -2.04 -1.34
CA MET A 87 15.68 -2.70 -1.53
C MET A 87 14.80 -1.98 -2.55
N ARG A 88 14.01 -2.76 -3.26
CA ARG A 88 13.09 -2.31 -4.32
C ARG A 88 11.98 -3.31 -4.53
N TYR A 89 11.01 -2.95 -5.32
CA TYR A 89 10.07 -3.91 -5.89
C TYR A 89 9.95 -3.62 -7.39
N GLY A 90 10.53 -4.47 -8.22
CA GLY A 90 10.57 -4.29 -9.67
C GLY A 90 9.17 -4.31 -10.30
N ALA A 91 9.11 -3.88 -11.56
CA ALA A 91 7.87 -3.71 -12.28
C ALA A 91 6.96 -4.96 -12.26
N HIS A 92 5.73 -4.79 -11.84
CA HIS A 92 4.73 -5.84 -11.71
C HIS A 92 3.32 -5.25 -11.75
N THR A 93 2.31 -6.11 -11.91
CA THR A 93 0.92 -5.85 -11.55
C THR A 93 0.59 -6.61 -10.28
N ASP A 94 -0.37 -6.16 -9.51
CA ASP A 94 -0.82 -6.90 -8.33
C ASP A 94 -1.63 -8.14 -8.71
N ASN A 95 -1.72 -9.10 -7.79
CA ASN A 95 -2.51 -10.30 -8.00
C ASN A 95 -3.99 -9.95 -8.14
N ALA A 96 -4.68 -10.55 -9.11
CA ALA A 96 -6.12 -10.36 -9.32
C ALA A 96 -6.96 -10.78 -8.10
N PHE A 97 -6.45 -11.70 -7.28
CA PHE A 97 -7.07 -12.16 -6.05
C PHE A 97 -6.06 -12.21 -4.91
N ILE A 98 -6.44 -11.67 -3.78
CA ILE A 98 -5.67 -11.74 -2.53
C ILE A 98 -6.29 -12.84 -1.66
N MET A 99 -5.49 -13.82 -1.28
CA MET A 99 -5.94 -14.92 -0.41
C MET A 99 -6.04 -14.45 1.04
N LEU A 100 -7.21 -14.60 1.62
CA LEU A 100 -7.52 -14.24 3.01
C LEU A 100 -7.87 -15.51 3.78
N GLN A 101 -6.86 -16.20 4.32
CA GLN A 101 -7.08 -17.41 5.11
C GLN A 101 -7.69 -17.11 6.49
N PRO A 102 -8.74 -17.81 6.92
CA PRO A 102 -9.57 -18.82 6.24
C PRO A 102 -10.74 -18.26 5.42
N GLN A 103 -10.87 -16.91 5.28
CA GLN A 103 -12.06 -16.23 4.76
C GLN A 103 -12.23 -16.35 3.22
N GLY A 104 -11.32 -17.04 2.53
CA GLY A 104 -11.37 -17.20 1.08
C GLY A 104 -10.48 -16.20 0.34
N SER A 105 -10.99 -15.58 -0.72
CA SER A 105 -10.22 -14.62 -1.53
C SER A 105 -10.97 -13.31 -1.74
N LEU A 106 -10.20 -12.24 -1.84
CA LEU A 106 -10.66 -10.90 -2.17
C LEU A 106 -10.21 -10.57 -3.59
N ARG A 107 -11.13 -10.10 -4.45
CA ARG A 107 -10.76 -9.57 -5.77
C ARG A 107 -10.08 -8.22 -5.59
N SER A 108 -8.88 -8.07 -6.15
CA SER A 108 -8.08 -6.85 -6.06
C SER A 108 -8.40 -5.90 -7.21
N ASP A 109 -9.34 -4.99 -7.00
CA ASP A 109 -9.71 -3.97 -8.00
C ASP A 109 -8.84 -2.72 -7.87
N LEU A 110 -8.50 -2.35 -6.64
CA LEU A 110 -7.65 -1.21 -6.31
C LEU A 110 -6.57 -1.60 -5.32
N SER A 111 -5.40 -1.02 -5.50
CA SER A 111 -4.28 -1.05 -4.58
C SER A 111 -4.17 0.28 -3.85
N CYS A 112 -3.76 0.24 -2.60
CA CYS A 112 -3.56 1.43 -1.78
C CYS A 112 -2.21 1.36 -1.08
N THR A 113 -1.42 2.41 -1.23
CA THR A 113 -0.16 2.61 -0.49
C THR A 113 -0.29 3.85 0.40
N ILE A 114 -0.09 3.68 1.71
CA ILE A 114 -0.16 4.74 2.72
C ILE A 114 1.27 5.04 3.17
N PHE A 115 1.74 6.26 2.95
CA PHE A 115 3.10 6.68 3.28
C PHE A 115 3.20 7.02 4.78
N LEU A 116 4.23 6.48 5.45
CA LEU A 116 4.43 6.66 6.89
C LEU A 116 5.70 7.43 7.22
N ASN A 117 6.64 7.60 6.26
CA ASN A 117 7.84 8.41 6.43
C ASN A 117 7.76 9.66 5.57
N ASP A 118 8.38 10.72 6.07
CA ASP A 118 8.55 11.98 5.35
C ASP A 118 9.38 11.72 4.07
N PRO A 119 8.98 12.21 2.89
CA PRO A 119 9.72 12.02 1.65
C PRO A 119 11.16 12.56 1.70
N ALA A 120 11.45 13.55 2.55
CA ALA A 120 12.80 14.07 2.75
C ALA A 120 13.69 13.17 3.63
N SER A 121 13.11 12.18 4.34
CA SER A 121 13.86 11.31 5.26
C SER A 121 14.53 10.11 4.58
N TYR A 122 14.30 9.89 3.30
CA TYR A 122 14.92 8.81 2.52
C TYR A 122 15.12 9.24 1.05
N GLU A 123 16.02 8.57 0.33
CA GLU A 123 16.26 8.80 -1.09
C GLU A 123 15.86 7.60 -1.93
N GLY A 124 15.40 7.86 -3.17
CA GLY A 124 14.80 6.84 -4.03
C GLY A 124 13.44 6.39 -3.50
N GLY A 125 13.08 5.14 -3.74
CA GLY A 125 11.88 4.50 -3.19
C GLY A 125 10.54 5.09 -3.64
N ALA A 126 10.50 5.84 -4.74
CA ALA A 126 9.23 6.31 -5.29
C ALA A 126 8.39 5.13 -5.79
N LEU A 127 7.08 5.22 -5.60
CA LEU A 127 6.12 4.36 -6.28
C LEU A 127 5.91 4.92 -7.68
N THR A 128 6.33 4.19 -8.71
CA THR A 128 6.18 4.60 -10.10
C THR A 128 5.12 3.74 -10.78
N ILE A 129 4.14 4.39 -11.40
CA ILE A 129 3.03 3.74 -12.11
C ILE A 129 3.13 4.06 -13.60
N GLN A 130 3.03 3.04 -14.45
CA GLN A 130 3.06 3.17 -15.91
C GLN A 130 1.65 3.49 -16.43
N LEU A 131 1.53 4.59 -17.18
CA LEU A 131 0.29 5.00 -17.83
C LEU A 131 0.56 5.17 -19.34
N GLY A 132 0.30 4.12 -20.11
CA GLY A 132 0.67 4.08 -21.52
C GLY A 132 2.19 4.23 -21.69
N THR A 133 2.65 5.29 -22.38
CA THR A 133 4.07 5.61 -22.57
C THR A 133 4.64 6.50 -21.46
N SER A 134 3.80 7.03 -20.58
CA SER A 134 4.20 7.93 -19.48
C SER A 134 4.40 7.16 -18.18
N ARG A 135 5.27 7.70 -17.31
CA ARG A 135 5.44 7.23 -15.93
C ARG A 135 5.07 8.33 -14.96
N MET A 136 4.36 7.97 -13.91
CA MET A 136 4.03 8.86 -12.80
C MET A 136 4.67 8.34 -11.53
N SER A 137 5.40 9.20 -10.82
CA SER A 137 6.11 8.83 -9.60
C SER A 137 5.46 9.50 -8.39
N PHE A 138 5.23 8.73 -7.35
CA PHE A 138 4.59 9.15 -6.11
C PHE A 138 5.54 8.92 -4.93
N LYS A 139 5.83 9.98 -4.21
CA LYS A 139 6.59 9.99 -2.97
C LYS A 139 5.95 11.05 -2.06
N LEU A 140 4.82 10.65 -1.46
CA LEU A 140 3.93 11.56 -0.74
C LEU A 140 4.39 11.75 0.71
N ASP A 141 3.90 12.83 1.33
CA ASP A 141 4.12 13.11 2.73
C ASP A 141 3.53 12.01 3.63
N ALA A 142 4.09 11.88 4.83
CA ALA A 142 3.57 10.95 5.82
C ALA A 142 2.09 11.24 6.14
N GLY A 143 1.28 10.19 6.16
CA GLY A 143 -0.17 10.28 6.35
C GLY A 143 -0.99 10.33 5.07
N TYR A 144 -0.36 10.53 3.91
CA TYR A 144 -1.04 10.43 2.62
C TYR A 144 -1.11 9.00 2.13
N ALA A 145 -2.21 8.68 1.46
CA ALA A 145 -2.43 7.46 0.70
C ALA A 145 -2.54 7.77 -0.79
N ILE A 146 -2.03 6.86 -1.63
CA ILE A 146 -2.34 6.80 -3.06
C ILE A 146 -3.17 5.56 -3.33
N VAL A 147 -4.32 5.72 -3.98
CA VAL A 147 -5.21 4.63 -4.40
C VAL A 147 -5.21 4.56 -5.92
N TYR A 148 -5.00 3.38 -6.49
CA TYR A 148 -4.85 3.17 -7.94
C TYR A 148 -5.36 1.79 -8.36
N PRO A 149 -5.72 1.58 -9.65
CA PRO A 149 -6.12 0.27 -10.16
C PRO A 149 -5.02 -0.78 -10.00
N SER A 150 -5.36 -1.96 -9.45
CA SER A 150 -4.39 -3.04 -9.14
C SER A 150 -3.77 -3.68 -10.38
N ASP A 151 -4.40 -3.54 -11.55
CA ASP A 151 -3.94 -4.07 -12.83
C ASP A 151 -2.93 -3.16 -13.55
N MET A 152 -2.63 -1.98 -12.99
CA MET A 152 -1.62 -1.09 -13.56
C MET A 152 -0.22 -1.60 -13.28
N LEU A 153 0.65 -1.56 -14.30
CA LEU A 153 2.06 -1.87 -14.14
C LEU A 153 2.71 -0.80 -13.25
N HIS A 154 3.31 -1.24 -12.15
CA HIS A 154 3.96 -0.33 -11.19
C HIS A 154 5.21 -0.96 -10.57
N GLU A 155 6.04 -0.11 -9.98
CA GLU A 155 7.26 -0.53 -9.28
C GLU A 155 7.53 0.37 -8.08
N VAL A 156 8.34 -0.11 -7.14
CA VAL A 156 8.99 0.72 -6.13
C VAL A 156 10.47 0.82 -6.49
N GLU A 157 10.91 2.04 -6.79
CA GLU A 157 12.30 2.33 -7.11
C GLU A 157 13.25 1.91 -5.99
N PRO A 158 14.53 1.65 -6.27
CA PRO A 158 15.50 1.36 -5.24
C PRO A 158 15.58 2.50 -4.21
N VAL A 159 15.51 2.15 -2.92
CA VAL A 159 15.89 3.06 -1.84
C VAL A 159 17.40 3.14 -1.81
N THR A 160 17.95 4.35 -1.84
CA THR A 160 19.40 4.58 -1.83
C THR A 160 19.92 5.04 -0.47
N SER A 161 19.11 5.75 0.31
CA SER A 161 19.42 6.11 1.69
C SER A 161 18.15 6.22 2.53
N GLY A 162 18.28 6.14 3.86
CA GLY A 162 17.15 6.20 4.80
C GLY A 162 16.26 4.96 4.78
N GLU A 163 15.01 5.11 5.20
CA GLU A 163 14.01 4.03 5.27
C GLU A 163 12.69 4.51 4.69
N ARG A 164 12.12 3.70 3.79
CA ARG A 164 10.74 3.88 3.33
C ARG A 164 9.82 2.91 4.07
N LEU A 165 8.94 3.43 4.90
CA LEU A 165 7.90 2.67 5.60
C LEU A 165 6.53 3.03 5.05
N VAL A 166 5.74 2.03 4.69
CA VAL A 166 4.39 2.20 4.14
C VAL A 166 3.44 1.14 4.69
N GLY A 167 2.14 1.46 4.71
CA GLY A 167 1.07 0.49 4.78
C GLY A 167 0.56 0.18 3.38
N ILE A 168 0.34 -1.10 3.05
CA ILE A 168 -0.26 -1.51 1.78
C ILE A 168 -1.53 -2.30 2.04
N THR A 169 -2.56 -2.09 1.21
CA THR A 169 -3.79 -2.88 1.24
C THR A 169 -4.43 -2.94 -0.15
N PHE A 170 -5.37 -3.87 -0.31
CA PHE A 170 -6.10 -4.11 -1.56
C PHE A 170 -7.59 -3.98 -1.31
N ILE A 171 -8.30 -3.42 -2.27
CA ILE A 171 -9.71 -3.10 -2.14
C ILE A 171 -10.50 -3.84 -3.23
N GLN A 172 -11.51 -4.56 -2.81
CA GLN A 172 -12.57 -5.03 -3.68
C GLN A 172 -13.63 -3.95 -3.76
N SER A 173 -13.73 -3.32 -4.92
CA SER A 173 -14.73 -2.30 -5.20
C SER A 173 -16.10 -2.93 -5.53
N ARG A 174 -17.16 -2.19 -5.23
CA ARG A 174 -18.52 -2.49 -5.69
C ARG A 174 -18.60 -2.48 -7.21
N ILE A 175 -17.83 -1.60 -7.85
CA ILE A 175 -17.74 -1.45 -9.29
C ILE A 175 -16.44 -2.09 -9.77
N LYS A 176 -16.54 -3.25 -10.44
CA LYS A 176 -15.39 -4.01 -10.92
C LYS A 176 -14.65 -3.27 -12.03
N ASP A 177 -15.38 -2.73 -12.99
CA ASP A 177 -14.84 -2.05 -14.16
C ASP A 177 -14.27 -0.68 -13.76
N SER A 178 -13.00 -0.43 -14.09
CA SER A 178 -12.29 0.80 -13.71
C SER A 178 -12.88 2.04 -14.39
N PHE A 179 -13.32 1.92 -15.65
CA PHE A 179 -13.92 3.03 -16.39
C PHE A 179 -15.29 3.39 -15.82
N GLN A 180 -16.13 2.38 -15.53
CA GLN A 180 -17.42 2.62 -14.90
C GLN A 180 -17.26 3.25 -13.51
N ARG A 181 -16.27 2.82 -12.73
CA ARG A 181 -15.98 3.41 -11.42
C ARG A 181 -15.57 4.88 -11.55
N GLU A 182 -14.73 5.22 -12.52
CA GLU A 182 -14.34 6.60 -12.80
C GLU A 182 -15.50 7.50 -13.22
N MET A 183 -16.47 6.96 -13.96
CA MET A 183 -17.67 7.69 -14.36
C MET A 183 -18.64 7.97 -13.19
N LEU A 184 -18.58 7.15 -12.14
CA LEU A 184 -19.46 7.27 -10.96
C LEU A 184 -18.85 8.11 -9.83
N TYR A 185 -17.56 8.39 -9.90
CA TYR A 185 -16.83 9.23 -8.94
C TYR A 185 -16.91 10.70 -9.35
#